data_21392cc1a9fc03d185023f026f4ea98f
#
_entry.id   21392cc1a9fc03d185023f026f4ea98f
#
_cell.length_a   1.000
_cell.length_b   1.000
_cell.length_c   1.000
_cell.angle_alpha   90.00
_cell.angle_beta   90.00
_cell.angle_gamma   90.00
#
_symmetry.space_group_name_H-M   'P 1'
#
loop_
_entity.id
_entity.type
_entity.pdbx_description
1 polymer ?
#
loop_
_entity_poly.entity_id
_entity_poly.type
_entity_poly.pdbx_seq_one_letter_code
_entity_poly.pdbx_strand_id
1 'polypeptide(L)'
;MTTVVLDTHVLHWWSAEPDRLSAAATEAIESADELAVAAISWFELAWLAARERVVLTVPTRTWLDRLADEVTTVGITPAIADAAVALPATFPGDTADRLIYASAVELGVPLVTKDRRLRRHRHPRPVTVW
;
A
#
# COMPACT_ATOMS: atom_id res chain seq x y z
N MET A 1 -11.67 -14.12 -7.96
CA MET A 1 -10.55 -13.21 -8.27
C MET A 1 -9.91 -12.75 -6.96
N THR A 2 -8.58 -12.82 -6.87
CA THR A 2 -7.84 -12.43 -5.68
C THR A 2 -7.19 -11.06 -5.88
N THR A 3 -7.34 -10.20 -4.88
CA THR A 3 -6.77 -8.86 -4.85
C THR A 3 -5.93 -8.70 -3.59
N VAL A 4 -4.80 -8.01 -3.70
CA VAL A 4 -4.03 -7.56 -2.54
C VAL A 4 -3.79 -6.06 -2.65
N VAL A 5 -3.72 -5.39 -1.51
CA VAL A 5 -3.35 -3.97 -1.43
C VAL A 5 -1.86 -3.90 -1.10
N LEU A 6 -1.12 -3.10 -1.84
CA LEU A 6 0.30 -2.87 -1.60
C LEU A 6 0.51 -1.60 -0.80
N ASP A 7 1.27 -1.67 0.29
CA ASP A 7 1.75 -0.49 0.98
C ASP A 7 2.67 0.31 0.05
N THR A 8 2.85 1.58 0.31
CA THR A 8 3.57 2.51 -0.59
C THR A 8 4.98 2.01 -0.95
N HIS A 9 5.78 1.64 0.04
CA HIS A 9 7.14 1.15 -0.26
C HIS A 9 7.15 -0.25 -0.87
N VAL A 10 6.14 -1.07 -0.62
CA VAL A 10 6.01 -2.37 -1.29
C VAL A 10 5.79 -2.18 -2.79
N LEU A 11 4.93 -1.23 -3.17
CA LEU A 11 4.73 -0.86 -4.57
C LEU A 11 6.05 -0.45 -5.24
N HIS A 12 6.84 0.40 -4.56
CA HIS A 12 8.13 0.84 -5.06
C HIS A 12 9.10 -0.34 -5.22
N TRP A 13 9.26 -1.18 -4.19
CA TRP A 13 10.17 -2.32 -4.25
C TRP A 13 9.75 -3.34 -5.30
N TRP A 14 8.46 -3.62 -5.40
CA TRP A 14 7.95 -4.53 -6.42
C TRP A 14 8.34 -4.09 -7.83
N SER A 15 8.29 -2.78 -8.10
CA SER A 15 8.60 -2.25 -9.42
C SER A 15 10.10 -2.08 -9.69
N ALA A 16 10.90 -1.78 -8.67
CA ALA A 16 12.29 -1.36 -8.84
C ALA A 16 13.33 -2.22 -8.10
N GLU A 17 12.95 -2.81 -6.96
CA GLU A 17 13.86 -3.55 -6.09
C GLU A 17 13.18 -4.80 -5.51
N PRO A 18 12.75 -5.75 -6.36
CA PRO A 18 11.96 -6.90 -5.90
C PRO A 18 12.66 -7.79 -4.89
N ASP A 19 13.99 -7.76 -4.84
CA ASP A 19 14.77 -8.53 -3.86
C ASP A 19 14.54 -8.06 -2.42
N ARG A 20 13.97 -6.88 -2.22
CA ARG A 20 13.61 -6.37 -0.90
C ARG A 20 12.32 -6.96 -0.36
N LEU A 21 11.54 -7.64 -1.19
CA LEU A 21 10.31 -8.30 -0.77
C LEU A 21 10.63 -9.63 -0.09
N SER A 22 9.88 -9.96 0.97
CA SER A 22 9.97 -11.29 1.58
C SER A 22 9.41 -12.35 0.64
N ALA A 23 9.69 -13.62 0.93
CA ALA A 23 9.13 -14.74 0.17
C ALA A 23 7.60 -14.73 0.22
N ALA A 24 7.03 -14.47 1.40
CA ALA A 24 5.57 -14.41 1.57
C ALA A 24 4.95 -13.24 0.80
N ALA A 25 5.59 -12.06 0.82
CA ALA A 25 5.13 -10.91 0.05
C ALA A 25 5.18 -11.18 -1.45
N THR A 26 6.27 -11.75 -1.94
CA THR A 26 6.43 -12.14 -3.35
C THR A 26 5.34 -13.11 -3.77
N GLU A 27 5.09 -14.15 -2.98
CA GLU A 27 4.05 -15.12 -3.28
C GLU A 27 2.66 -14.49 -3.30
N ALA A 28 2.35 -13.64 -2.33
CA ALA A 28 1.05 -12.94 -2.28
C ALA A 28 0.82 -12.09 -3.52
N ILE A 29 1.86 -11.40 -3.99
CA ILE A 29 1.79 -10.55 -5.19
C ILE A 29 1.65 -11.41 -6.45
N GLU A 30 2.48 -12.44 -6.59
CA GLU A 30 2.46 -13.31 -7.78
C GLU A 30 1.18 -14.10 -7.93
N SER A 31 0.58 -14.52 -6.83
CA SER A 31 -0.68 -15.27 -6.88
C SER A 31 -1.93 -14.39 -6.96
N ALA A 32 -1.81 -13.08 -6.81
CA ALA A 32 -2.95 -12.18 -6.93
C ALA A 32 -3.33 -11.95 -8.39
N ASP A 33 -4.62 -11.90 -8.66
CA ASP A 33 -5.14 -11.53 -9.97
C ASP A 33 -5.10 -10.02 -10.19
N GLU A 34 -5.15 -9.26 -9.10
CA GLU A 34 -5.16 -7.80 -9.14
C GLU A 34 -4.30 -7.24 -8.01
N LEU A 35 -3.44 -6.29 -8.35
CA LEU A 35 -2.68 -5.50 -7.38
C LEU A 35 -3.35 -4.14 -7.24
N ALA A 36 -3.68 -3.77 -6.01
CA ALA A 36 -4.34 -2.50 -5.71
C ALA A 36 -3.45 -1.65 -4.80
N VAL A 37 -3.57 -0.34 -4.93
CA VAL A 37 -2.92 0.62 -4.05
C VAL A 37 -3.92 1.67 -3.60
N ALA A 38 -3.82 2.11 -2.36
CA ALA A 38 -4.61 3.23 -1.87
C ALA A 38 -4.20 4.51 -2.59
N ALA A 39 -5.16 5.37 -2.92
CA ALA A 39 -4.90 6.62 -3.64
C ALA A 39 -3.85 7.49 -2.97
N ILE A 40 -3.78 7.49 -1.63
CA ILE A 40 -2.79 8.26 -0.87
C ILE A 40 -1.35 7.82 -1.17
N SER A 41 -1.13 6.59 -1.61
CA SER A 41 0.21 6.10 -1.94
C SER A 41 0.85 6.89 -3.09
N TRP A 42 0.07 7.39 -4.03
CA TRP A 42 0.60 8.24 -5.11
C TRP A 42 1.20 9.54 -4.56
N PHE A 43 0.54 10.15 -3.59
CA PHE A 43 1.08 11.32 -2.91
C PHE A 43 2.37 11.00 -2.16
N GLU A 44 2.40 9.88 -1.44
CA GLU A 44 3.59 9.46 -0.70
C GLU A 44 4.78 9.21 -1.63
N LEU A 45 4.56 8.54 -2.76
CA LEU A 45 5.61 8.28 -3.74
C LEU A 45 6.14 9.58 -4.36
N ALA A 46 5.25 10.52 -4.71
CA ALA A 46 5.65 11.82 -5.22
C ALA A 46 6.46 12.61 -4.19
N TRP A 47 6.07 12.52 -2.93
CA TRP A 47 6.77 13.14 -1.82
C TRP A 47 8.18 12.57 -1.65
N LEU A 48 8.34 11.25 -1.72
CA LEU A 48 9.64 10.58 -1.64
C LEU A 48 10.55 10.99 -2.81
N ALA A 49 10.01 11.08 -4.01
CA ALA A 49 10.75 11.51 -5.19
C ALA A 49 11.22 12.97 -5.06
N ALA A 50 10.34 13.86 -4.57
CA ALA A 50 10.66 15.27 -4.35
C ALA A 50 11.77 15.47 -3.31
N ARG A 51 11.90 14.54 -2.36
CA ARG A 51 12.94 14.57 -1.32
C ARG A 51 14.14 13.69 -1.65
N GLU A 52 14.24 13.25 -2.89
CA GLU A 52 15.34 12.41 -3.38
C GLU A 52 15.53 11.10 -2.59
N ARG A 53 14.48 10.64 -1.89
CA ARG A 53 14.46 9.34 -1.23
C ARG A 53 14.27 8.19 -2.22
N VAL A 54 13.75 8.51 -3.39
CA VAL A 54 13.68 7.65 -4.56
C VAL A 54 14.35 8.43 -5.69
N VAL A 55 15.39 7.86 -6.29
CA VAL A 55 16.12 8.50 -7.37
C VAL A 55 15.53 8.05 -8.72
N LEU A 56 15.04 9.01 -9.50
CA LEU A 56 14.38 8.76 -10.78
C LEU A 56 15.25 9.16 -11.95
N THR A 57 15.15 8.39 -13.04
CA THR A 57 15.79 8.71 -14.33
C THR A 57 14.82 9.38 -15.31
N VAL A 58 13.55 9.51 -14.93
CA VAL A 58 12.47 10.12 -15.70
C VAL A 58 11.74 11.12 -14.80
N PRO A 59 10.93 12.04 -15.36
CA PRO A 59 10.10 12.94 -14.56
C PRO A 59 9.17 12.16 -13.62
N THR A 60 8.91 12.71 -12.44
CA THR A 60 8.04 12.09 -11.42
C THR A 60 6.69 11.68 -12.01
N ARG A 61 6.03 12.56 -12.76
CA ARG A 61 4.73 12.28 -13.36
C ARG A 61 4.77 11.06 -14.28
N THR A 62 5.80 10.94 -15.09
CA THR A 62 5.99 9.80 -16.00
C THR A 62 6.13 8.51 -15.21
N TRP A 63 6.92 8.52 -14.15
CA TRP A 63 7.11 7.37 -13.29
C TRP A 63 5.79 6.92 -12.63
N LEU A 64 5.05 7.87 -12.05
CA LEU A 64 3.77 7.56 -11.41
C LEU A 64 2.75 7.02 -12.42
N ASP A 65 2.66 7.62 -13.61
CA ASP A 65 1.74 7.16 -14.65
C ASP A 65 2.05 5.72 -15.10
N ARG A 66 3.34 5.39 -15.23
CA ARG A 66 3.76 4.02 -15.57
C ARG A 66 3.38 3.00 -14.50
N LEU A 67 3.57 3.36 -13.22
CA LEU A 67 3.12 2.49 -12.12
C LEU A 67 1.60 2.34 -12.09
N ALA A 68 0.88 3.43 -12.32
CA ALA A 68 -0.58 3.43 -12.31
C ALA A 68 -1.18 2.52 -13.40
N ASP A 69 -0.47 2.32 -14.51
CA ASP A 69 -0.90 1.41 -15.57
C ASP A 69 -0.85 -0.08 -15.14
N GLU A 70 -0.06 -0.40 -14.13
CA GLU A 70 0.16 -1.79 -13.68
C GLU A 70 -0.69 -2.19 -12.48
N VAL A 71 -1.33 -1.24 -11.81
CA VAL A 71 -2.09 -1.48 -10.58
C VAL A 71 -3.44 -0.79 -10.63
N THR A 72 -4.35 -1.22 -9.74
CA THR A 72 -5.65 -0.57 -9.58
C THR A 72 -5.56 0.43 -8.44
N THR A 73 -5.97 1.67 -8.67
CA THR A 73 -6.04 2.69 -7.62
C THR A 73 -7.36 2.59 -6.87
N VAL A 74 -7.28 2.47 -5.55
CA VAL A 74 -8.44 2.48 -4.66
C VAL A 74 -8.62 3.91 -4.14
N GLY A 75 -9.71 4.56 -4.54
CA GLY A 75 -10.04 5.93 -4.11
C GLY A 75 -10.35 6.00 -2.61
N ILE A 76 -10.23 7.20 -2.06
CA ILE A 76 -10.66 7.47 -0.69
C ILE A 76 -12.17 7.68 -0.72
N THR A 77 -12.92 6.58 -0.62
CA THR A 77 -14.38 6.61 -0.58
C THR A 77 -14.88 7.03 0.79
N PRO A 78 -16.15 7.43 0.92
CA PRO A 78 -16.75 7.69 2.25
C PRO A 78 -16.59 6.49 3.20
N ALA A 79 -16.78 5.27 2.71
CA ALA A 79 -16.62 4.05 3.52
C ALA A 79 -15.20 3.89 4.03
N ILE A 80 -14.19 4.09 3.19
CA ILE A 80 -12.78 3.99 3.58
C ILE A 80 -12.41 5.11 4.54
N ALA A 81 -12.87 6.33 4.29
CA ALA A 81 -12.62 7.46 5.19
C ALA A 81 -13.19 7.19 6.59
N ASP A 82 -14.41 6.70 6.66
CA ASP A 82 -15.06 6.34 7.92
C ASP A 82 -14.31 5.21 8.63
N ALA A 83 -13.94 4.16 7.90
CA ALA A 83 -13.18 3.04 8.46
C ALA A 83 -11.80 3.49 8.98
N ALA A 84 -11.13 4.40 8.30
CA ALA A 84 -9.84 4.93 8.73
C ALA A 84 -9.96 5.70 10.04
N VAL A 85 -10.97 6.54 10.17
CA VAL A 85 -11.25 7.30 11.40
C VAL A 85 -11.67 6.38 12.54
N ALA A 86 -12.41 5.30 12.24
CA ALA A 86 -12.86 4.33 13.23
C ALA A 86 -11.76 3.42 13.77
N LEU A 87 -10.57 3.36 13.15
CA LEU A 87 -9.44 2.66 13.74
C LEU A 87 -9.12 3.22 15.13
N PRO A 88 -8.78 2.36 16.11
CA PRO A 88 -8.58 2.83 17.48
C PRO A 88 -7.47 3.88 17.58
N ALA A 89 -7.52 4.73 18.60
CA ALA A 89 -6.50 5.74 18.86
C ALA A 89 -5.10 5.12 19.02
N THR A 90 -5.05 3.85 19.44
CA THR A 90 -3.81 3.07 19.58
C THR A 90 -3.26 2.56 18.25
N PHE A 91 -3.97 2.75 17.13
CA PHE A 91 -3.44 2.38 15.83
C PHE A 91 -2.10 3.08 15.60
N PRO A 92 -1.06 2.33 15.22
CA PRO A 92 0.32 2.83 15.30
C PRO A 92 0.76 3.75 14.16
N GLY A 93 -0.06 3.92 13.14
CA GLY A 93 0.30 4.66 11.94
C GLY A 93 -0.18 6.10 11.94
N ASP A 94 0.30 6.85 10.96
CA ASP A 94 -0.16 8.21 10.66
C ASP A 94 -1.45 8.18 9.81
N THR A 95 -1.87 9.34 9.29
CA THR A 95 -3.06 9.47 8.45
C THR A 95 -2.98 8.61 7.19
N ALA A 96 -1.84 8.61 6.50
CA ALA A 96 -1.66 7.79 5.30
C ALA A 96 -1.73 6.30 5.63
N ASP A 97 -1.10 5.85 6.70
CA ASP A 97 -1.15 4.46 7.16
C ASP A 97 -2.58 4.03 7.49
N ARG A 98 -3.36 4.92 8.12
CA ARG A 98 -4.77 4.65 8.42
C ARG A 98 -5.58 4.42 7.14
N LEU A 99 -5.37 5.26 6.12
CA LEU A 99 -6.08 5.15 4.85
C LEU A 99 -5.68 3.88 4.08
N ILE A 100 -4.41 3.54 4.08
CA ILE A 100 -3.91 2.33 3.43
C ILE A 100 -4.49 1.08 4.12
N TYR A 101 -4.40 1.02 5.45
CA TYR A 101 -4.92 -0.10 6.23
C TYR A 101 -6.44 -0.23 6.07
N ALA A 102 -7.17 0.88 6.18
CA ALA A 102 -8.61 0.90 6.02
C ALA A 102 -9.06 0.47 4.62
N SER A 103 -8.28 0.78 3.58
CA SER A 103 -8.56 0.32 2.22
C SER A 103 -8.56 -1.21 2.15
N ALA A 104 -7.57 -1.86 2.74
CA ALA A 104 -7.51 -3.32 2.79
C ALA A 104 -8.64 -3.92 3.61
N VAL A 105 -8.93 -3.33 4.78
CA VAL A 105 -10.02 -3.78 5.65
C VAL A 105 -11.37 -3.68 4.94
N GLU A 106 -11.65 -2.53 4.34
CA GLU A 106 -12.94 -2.28 3.68
C GLU A 106 -13.14 -3.17 2.44
N LEU A 107 -12.07 -3.43 1.70
CA LEU A 107 -12.12 -4.35 0.56
C LEU A 107 -12.12 -5.83 0.98
N GLY A 108 -11.79 -6.12 2.24
CA GLY A 108 -11.71 -7.49 2.74
C GLY A 108 -10.55 -8.28 2.14
N VAL A 109 -9.43 -7.62 1.84
CA VAL A 109 -8.26 -8.22 1.20
C VAL A 109 -7.00 -8.01 2.03
N PRO A 110 -5.94 -8.80 1.81
CA PRO A 110 -4.68 -8.61 2.52
C PRO A 110 -3.97 -7.30 2.13
N LEU A 111 -3.24 -6.75 3.09
CA LEU A 111 -2.30 -5.65 2.89
C LEU A 111 -0.88 -6.21 2.94
N VAL A 112 -0.15 -6.06 1.84
CA VAL A 112 1.27 -6.43 1.80
C VAL A 112 2.09 -5.26 2.33
N THR A 113 2.74 -5.44 3.46
CA THR A 113 3.52 -4.39 4.13
C THR A 113 4.65 -4.97 4.96
N LYS A 114 5.79 -4.30 4.94
CA LYS A 114 6.92 -4.61 5.84
C LYS A 114 6.78 -3.90 7.20
N ASP A 115 5.95 -2.89 7.31
CA ASP A 115 5.83 -2.08 8.53
C ASP A 115 5.44 -2.95 9.73
N ARG A 116 6.36 -3.13 10.66
CA ARG A 116 6.16 -3.97 11.85
C ARG A 116 5.03 -3.47 12.74
N ARG A 117 4.82 -2.17 12.79
CA ARG A 117 3.76 -1.58 13.60
C ARG A 117 2.41 -2.00 13.05
N LEU A 118 2.21 -1.93 11.74
CA LEU A 118 0.98 -2.36 11.08
C LEU A 118 0.80 -3.87 11.17
N ARG A 119 1.87 -4.64 11.04
CA ARG A 119 1.85 -6.10 11.12
C ARG A 119 1.45 -6.61 12.50
N ARG A 120 1.73 -5.85 13.56
CA ARG A 120 1.32 -6.18 14.93
C ARG A 120 -0.13 -5.83 15.22
N HIS A 121 -0.71 -4.93 14.45
CA HIS A 121 -2.10 -4.52 14.63
C HIS A 121 -3.03 -5.59 14.07
N ARG A 122 -3.95 -6.09 14.90
CA ARG A 122 -4.79 -7.25 14.54
C ARG A 122 -6.28 -6.97 14.64
N HIS A 123 -6.66 -5.72 14.71
CA HIS A 123 -8.07 -5.35 14.81
C HIS A 123 -8.60 -4.92 13.44
N PRO A 124 -9.79 -5.39 13.03
CA PRO A 124 -10.64 -6.40 13.67
C PRO A 124 -10.12 -7.85 13.51
N ARG A 125 -9.14 -8.04 12.66
CA ARG A 125 -8.49 -9.34 12.40
C ARG A 125 -7.11 -9.08 11.78
N PRO A 126 -6.23 -10.06 11.73
CA PRO A 126 -4.97 -9.91 10.98
C PRO A 126 -5.25 -9.64 9.51
N VAL A 127 -4.63 -8.59 8.96
CA VAL A 127 -4.82 -8.14 7.58
C VAL A 127 -3.53 -8.21 6.78
N THR A 128 -2.37 -8.09 7.45
CA THR A 128 -1.08 -7.92 6.78
C THR A 128 -0.42 -9.22 6.36
N VAL A 129 0.37 -9.12 5.28
CA VAL A 129 1.27 -10.18 4.77
C VAL A 129 2.66 -9.59 4.59
N TRP A 130 3.66 -10.34 5.06
CA TRP A 130 5.06 -10.04 4.78
C TRP A 130 5.93 -11.28 4.87
#